data_896b77737ae63cc469a8b1514e95e7f9
#
_entry.id   896b77737ae63cc469a8b1514e95e7f9
#
_cell.length_a   1.000
_cell.length_b   1.000
_cell.length_c   1.000
_cell.angle_alpha   90.00
_cell.angle_beta   90.00
_cell.angle_gamma   90.00
#
_symmetry.space_group_name_H-M   'P 1'
#
loop_
_entity.id
_entity.type
_entity.pdbx_description
1 polymer ?
#
loop_
_entity_poly.entity_id
_entity_poly.type
_entity_poly.pdbx_seq_one_letter_code
_entity_poly.pdbx_strand_id
1 'polypeptide(L)'
;MTGEPPKGVIVVLHGWGANAQDLASLSQLLNLPDYQLLFPNAPFPHPYVSTGRMWYNLEREYQGQGLAESRQLLMEWLQSLESTTAVPLSRTVLGGFSQGGAMTLDVGLTLPLAGLTSLSGYLHPISQLTTVTYPPILLVHGRQDYVVPLSAAISAREQLMQLGVAVQYHEFEMGHEIRPEAIPVIRNFVLAALSGESKKSFLN
;
A
#
# COMPACT_ATOMS: atom_id res chain seq x y z
N MET A 1 21.03 9.61 -19.94
CA MET A 1 20.13 9.95 -18.83
C MET A 1 20.98 10.53 -17.72
N THR A 2 21.02 11.85 -17.65
CA THR A 2 21.80 12.62 -16.67
C THR A 2 20.79 13.14 -15.65
N GLY A 3 20.20 12.25 -14.89
CA GLY A 3 19.22 12.64 -13.90
C GLY A 3 19.77 12.41 -12.52
N GLU A 4 19.62 13.39 -11.64
CA GLU A 4 19.75 13.16 -10.22
C GLU A 4 18.84 11.98 -9.80
N PRO A 5 19.25 11.17 -8.81
CA PRO A 5 18.41 10.09 -8.31
C PRO A 5 17.08 10.68 -7.81
N PRO A 6 15.97 9.95 -7.93
CA PRO A 6 14.67 10.42 -7.46
C PRO A 6 14.72 10.73 -5.95
N LYS A 7 13.94 11.73 -5.53
CA LYS A 7 13.86 12.12 -4.11
C LYS A 7 13.29 11.02 -3.20
N GLY A 8 12.60 10.06 -3.77
CA GLY A 8 12.04 8.89 -3.10
C GLY A 8 11.35 7.97 -4.10
N VAL A 9 10.95 6.82 -3.61
CA VAL A 9 10.20 5.81 -4.39
C VAL A 9 8.79 5.65 -3.81
N ILE A 10 7.82 5.51 -4.69
CA ILE A 10 6.43 5.24 -4.35
C ILE A 10 6.04 3.95 -5.06
N VAL A 11 5.78 2.90 -4.32
CA VAL A 11 5.32 1.62 -4.84
C VAL A 11 3.83 1.51 -4.63
N VAL A 12 3.06 1.12 -5.65
CA VAL A 12 1.61 0.95 -5.52
C VAL A 12 1.18 -0.43 -6.04
N LEU A 13 0.57 -1.22 -5.15
CA LEU A 13 0.13 -2.58 -5.40
C LEU A 13 -1.33 -2.58 -5.88
N HIS A 14 -1.61 -3.29 -6.97
CA HIS A 14 -2.96 -3.41 -7.53
C HIS A 14 -3.85 -4.39 -6.75
N GLY A 15 -5.17 -4.31 -6.97
CA GLY A 15 -6.17 -5.21 -6.41
C GLY A 15 -6.25 -6.57 -7.13
N TRP A 16 -7.08 -7.46 -6.58
CA TRP A 16 -7.36 -8.78 -7.13
C TRP A 16 -8.00 -8.68 -8.51
N GLY A 17 -7.44 -9.37 -9.51
CA GLY A 17 -7.92 -9.36 -10.89
C GLY A 17 -7.47 -8.16 -11.72
N ALA A 18 -6.81 -7.18 -11.12
CA ALA A 18 -6.18 -6.05 -11.80
C ALA A 18 -4.70 -6.37 -12.14
N ASN A 19 -3.99 -5.39 -12.69
CA ASN A 19 -2.57 -5.47 -13.02
C ASN A 19 -1.90 -4.07 -12.86
N ALA A 20 -0.59 -4.01 -13.11
CA ALA A 20 0.20 -2.78 -13.00
C ALA A 20 -0.33 -1.62 -13.86
N GLN A 21 -0.87 -1.91 -15.06
CA GLN A 21 -1.33 -0.88 -16.01
C GLN A 21 -2.61 -0.20 -15.51
N ASP A 22 -3.46 -0.91 -14.77
CA ASP A 22 -4.72 -0.37 -14.22
C ASP A 22 -4.46 0.76 -13.21
N LEU A 23 -3.29 0.77 -12.58
CA LEU A 23 -2.88 1.81 -11.63
C LEU A 23 -1.99 2.90 -12.24
N ALA A 24 -1.54 2.75 -13.48
CA ALA A 24 -0.57 3.68 -14.10
C ALA A 24 -1.06 5.13 -14.14
N SER A 25 -2.38 5.34 -14.26
CA SER A 25 -3.01 6.67 -14.23
C SER A 25 -2.81 7.42 -12.91
N LEU A 26 -2.56 6.72 -11.80
CA LEU A 26 -2.26 7.35 -10.52
C LEU A 26 -1.00 8.20 -10.57
N SER A 27 -0.03 7.89 -11.45
CA SER A 27 1.18 8.70 -11.62
C SER A 27 0.84 10.12 -12.04
N GLN A 28 -0.12 10.29 -12.94
CA GLN A 28 -0.58 11.60 -13.41
C GLN A 28 -1.41 12.32 -12.35
N LEU A 29 -2.27 11.59 -11.65
CA LEU A 29 -3.14 12.17 -10.62
C LEU A 29 -2.34 12.64 -9.39
N LEU A 30 -1.35 11.88 -8.95
CA LEU A 30 -0.48 12.26 -7.84
C LEU A 30 0.44 13.43 -8.21
N ASN A 31 0.85 13.53 -9.47
CA ASN A 31 1.71 14.60 -9.99
C ASN A 31 2.93 14.88 -9.10
N LEU A 32 3.79 13.88 -8.96
CA LEU A 32 5.01 13.89 -8.14
C LEU A 32 6.25 13.64 -9.03
N PRO A 33 6.66 14.61 -9.87
CA PRO A 33 7.68 14.39 -10.90
C PRO A 33 9.09 14.13 -10.34
N ASP A 34 9.37 14.54 -9.11
CA ASP A 34 10.67 14.31 -8.46
C ASP A 34 10.80 12.90 -7.83
N TYR A 35 9.74 12.11 -7.88
CA TYR A 35 9.65 10.79 -7.28
C TYR A 35 9.46 9.70 -8.33
N GLN A 36 10.02 8.53 -8.08
CA GLN A 36 9.82 7.38 -8.95
C GLN A 36 8.61 6.58 -8.47
N LEU A 37 7.62 6.40 -9.35
CA LEU A 37 6.47 5.54 -9.10
C LEU A 37 6.70 4.17 -9.74
N LEU A 38 6.46 3.12 -8.97
CA LEU A 38 6.60 1.72 -9.39
C LEU A 38 5.29 0.97 -9.16
N PHE A 39 4.85 0.25 -10.19
CA PHE A 39 3.62 -0.54 -10.18
C PHE A 39 3.97 -2.00 -10.50
N PRO A 40 4.32 -2.83 -9.50
CA PRO A 40 4.63 -4.24 -9.77
C PRO A 40 3.35 -5.04 -10.04
N ASN A 41 3.47 -6.05 -10.90
CA ASN A 41 2.46 -7.08 -11.04
C ASN A 41 2.58 -8.09 -9.90
N ALA A 42 1.43 -8.51 -9.36
CA ALA A 42 1.36 -9.65 -8.45
C ALA A 42 1.85 -10.95 -9.13
N PRO A 43 2.39 -11.91 -8.35
CA PRO A 43 3.07 -13.08 -8.92
C PRO A 43 2.14 -14.05 -9.63
N PHE A 44 0.87 -14.16 -9.21
CA PHE A 44 -0.03 -15.19 -9.74
C PHE A 44 -0.98 -14.66 -10.81
N PRO A 45 -1.29 -15.45 -11.86
CA PRO A 45 -2.34 -15.13 -12.81
C PRO A 45 -3.72 -15.21 -12.12
N HIS A 46 -4.64 -14.33 -12.51
CA HIS A 46 -6.02 -14.42 -12.03
C HIS A 46 -6.78 -15.53 -12.79
N PRO A 47 -7.59 -16.35 -12.10
CA PRO A 47 -8.21 -17.54 -12.73
C PRO A 47 -9.21 -17.21 -13.83
N TYR A 48 -9.85 -16.03 -13.80
CA TYR A 48 -10.94 -15.66 -14.72
C TYR A 48 -10.64 -14.45 -15.60
N VAL A 49 -9.61 -13.67 -15.30
CA VAL A 49 -9.24 -12.47 -16.07
C VAL A 49 -7.89 -12.71 -16.71
N SER A 50 -7.84 -12.86 -18.02
CA SER A 50 -6.65 -13.29 -18.77
C SER A 50 -5.43 -12.37 -18.58
N THR A 51 -5.62 -11.07 -18.39
CA THR A 51 -4.56 -10.08 -18.09
C THR A 51 -4.44 -9.78 -16.62
N GLY A 52 -5.39 -10.27 -15.81
CA GLY A 52 -5.47 -10.02 -14.37
C GLY A 52 -4.43 -10.80 -13.58
N ARG A 53 -4.03 -10.21 -12.46
CA ARG A 53 -3.07 -10.79 -11.52
C ARG A 53 -3.67 -10.82 -10.12
N MET A 54 -3.09 -11.62 -9.23
CA MET A 54 -3.49 -11.69 -7.82
C MET A 54 -2.28 -11.93 -6.93
N TRP A 55 -2.31 -11.37 -5.73
CA TRP A 55 -1.30 -11.62 -4.72
C TRP A 55 -1.49 -12.98 -4.06
N TYR A 56 -2.74 -13.38 -3.85
CA TYR A 56 -3.13 -14.69 -3.33
C TYR A 56 -4.58 -14.97 -3.73
N ASN A 57 -5.01 -16.22 -3.62
CA ASN A 57 -6.35 -16.61 -4.01
C ASN A 57 -7.38 -16.18 -2.96
N LEU A 58 -8.48 -15.54 -3.43
CA LEU A 58 -9.63 -15.14 -2.60
C LEU A 58 -10.83 -16.09 -2.74
N GLU A 59 -10.76 -17.07 -3.63
CA GLU A 59 -11.83 -18.07 -3.78
C GLU A 59 -11.94 -18.91 -2.51
N ARG A 60 -13.18 -19.21 -2.13
CA ARG A 60 -13.48 -19.89 -0.87
C ARG A 60 -12.71 -21.19 -0.63
N GLU A 61 -12.51 -21.98 -1.69
CA GLU A 61 -11.81 -23.27 -1.61
C GLU A 61 -10.29 -23.12 -1.46
N TYR A 62 -9.74 -22.01 -1.96
CA TYR A 62 -8.29 -21.76 -2.04
C TYR A 62 -7.89 -20.50 -1.28
N GLN A 63 -8.74 -20.04 -0.36
CA GLN A 63 -8.55 -18.77 0.32
C GLN A 63 -7.20 -18.69 1.03
N GLY A 64 -6.41 -17.69 0.64
CA GLY A 64 -5.06 -17.47 1.19
C GLY A 64 -3.95 -18.28 0.52
N GLN A 65 -4.27 -19.16 -0.44
CA GLN A 65 -3.24 -19.87 -1.20
C GLN A 65 -2.36 -18.86 -1.95
N GLY A 66 -1.04 -18.98 -1.80
CA GLY A 66 -0.06 -18.08 -2.39
C GLY A 66 0.31 -16.88 -1.52
N LEU A 67 -0.38 -16.64 -0.38
CA LEU A 67 -0.09 -15.49 0.48
C LEU A 67 1.35 -15.49 1.01
N ALA A 68 1.82 -16.62 1.52
CA ALA A 68 3.18 -16.74 2.05
C ALA A 68 4.25 -16.50 0.97
N GLU A 69 4.04 -17.04 -0.22
CA GLU A 69 4.93 -16.86 -1.37
C GLU A 69 4.92 -15.38 -1.83
N SER A 70 3.76 -14.76 -1.95
CA SER A 70 3.65 -13.33 -2.29
C SER A 70 4.32 -12.43 -1.26
N ARG A 71 4.21 -12.72 0.03
CA ARG A 71 4.92 -12.00 1.10
C ARG A 71 6.42 -12.03 0.87
N GLN A 72 6.95 -13.22 0.65
CA GLN A 72 8.38 -13.42 0.44
C GLN A 72 8.87 -12.69 -0.81
N LEU A 73 8.23 -12.90 -1.95
CA LEU A 73 8.60 -12.28 -3.22
C LEU A 73 8.50 -10.75 -3.16
N LEU A 74 7.45 -10.20 -2.55
CA LEU A 74 7.29 -8.76 -2.40
C LEU A 74 8.35 -8.18 -1.46
N MET A 75 8.65 -8.86 -0.36
CA MET A 75 9.68 -8.43 0.59
C MET A 75 11.07 -8.41 -0.06
N GLU A 76 11.46 -9.49 -0.74
CA GLU A 76 12.73 -9.60 -1.46
C GLU A 76 12.85 -8.51 -2.54
N TRP A 77 11.78 -8.29 -3.31
CA TRP A 77 11.76 -7.25 -4.33
C TRP A 77 11.89 -5.85 -3.72
N LEU A 78 11.15 -5.53 -2.65
CA LEU A 78 11.27 -4.25 -1.97
C LEU A 78 12.69 -4.00 -1.44
N GLN A 79 13.31 -5.01 -0.83
CA GLN A 79 14.68 -4.93 -0.33
C GLN A 79 15.70 -4.73 -1.47
N SER A 80 15.40 -5.18 -2.68
CA SER A 80 16.26 -4.97 -3.85
C SER A 80 16.17 -3.56 -4.46
N LEU A 81 15.16 -2.75 -4.09
CA LEU A 81 14.91 -1.45 -4.70
C LEU A 81 16.07 -0.47 -4.52
N GLU A 82 16.77 -0.50 -3.39
CA GLU A 82 17.90 0.39 -3.16
C GLU A 82 19.01 0.17 -4.19
N SER A 83 19.27 -1.09 -4.56
CA SER A 83 20.29 -1.40 -5.57
C SER A 83 19.91 -0.97 -6.99
N THR A 84 18.61 -0.85 -7.28
CA THR A 84 18.10 -0.52 -8.63
C THR A 84 17.74 0.95 -8.79
N THR A 85 17.35 1.62 -7.71
CA THR A 85 16.86 3.00 -7.73
C THR A 85 17.82 4.00 -7.07
N ALA A 86 18.82 3.52 -6.34
CA ALA A 86 19.69 4.30 -5.45
C ALA A 86 18.91 5.03 -4.32
N VAL A 87 17.69 4.54 -3.98
CA VAL A 87 16.83 5.11 -2.94
C VAL A 87 16.62 4.08 -1.85
N PRO A 88 16.96 4.36 -0.57
CA PRO A 88 16.79 3.42 0.53
C PRO A 88 15.31 3.23 0.89
N LEU A 89 14.99 2.11 1.55
CA LEU A 89 13.63 1.82 2.03
C LEU A 89 13.06 2.92 2.93
N SER A 90 13.91 3.59 3.72
CA SER A 90 13.52 4.72 4.57
C SER A 90 13.03 5.96 3.77
N ARG A 91 13.21 5.96 2.46
CA ARG A 91 12.68 6.96 1.52
C ARG A 91 11.73 6.32 0.48
N THR A 92 11.13 5.19 0.83
CA THR A 92 10.16 4.47 0.01
C THR A 92 8.81 4.44 0.73
N VAL A 93 7.74 4.85 0.06
CA VAL A 93 6.35 4.65 0.49
C VAL A 93 5.78 3.45 -0.25
N LEU A 94 5.20 2.52 0.48
CA LEU A 94 4.45 1.40 -0.07
C LEU A 94 2.96 1.69 0.05
N GLY A 95 2.24 1.56 -1.04
CA GLY A 95 0.79 1.72 -1.08
C GLY A 95 0.12 0.61 -1.87
N GLY A 96 -1.20 0.50 -1.73
CA GLY A 96 -1.96 -0.45 -2.52
C GLY A 96 -3.46 -0.27 -2.40
N PHE A 97 -4.16 -0.80 -3.38
CA PHE A 97 -5.61 -0.80 -3.46
C PHE A 97 -6.16 -2.20 -3.20
N SER A 98 -7.23 -2.31 -2.41
CA SER A 98 -7.95 -3.56 -2.16
C SER A 98 -7.01 -4.66 -1.63
N GLN A 99 -6.86 -5.79 -2.34
CA GLN A 99 -5.90 -6.84 -2.01
C GLN A 99 -4.45 -6.31 -1.91
N GLY A 100 -4.07 -5.36 -2.79
CA GLY A 100 -2.78 -4.68 -2.71
C GLY A 100 -2.65 -3.83 -1.44
N GLY A 101 -3.75 -3.23 -0.96
CA GLY A 101 -3.79 -2.52 0.32
C GLY A 101 -3.58 -3.45 1.51
N ALA A 102 -4.14 -4.68 1.46
CA ALA A 102 -3.88 -5.70 2.48
C ALA A 102 -2.42 -6.16 2.47
N MET A 103 -1.84 -6.41 1.29
CA MET A 103 -0.41 -6.75 1.15
C MET A 103 0.52 -5.63 1.62
N THR A 104 0.12 -4.37 1.39
CA THR A 104 0.85 -3.18 1.88
C THR A 104 0.99 -3.20 3.40
N LEU A 105 -0.09 -3.45 4.13
CA LEU A 105 -0.06 -3.53 5.58
C LEU A 105 0.72 -4.77 6.05
N ASP A 106 0.50 -5.89 5.40
CA ASP A 106 1.08 -7.19 5.76
C ASP A 106 2.63 -7.19 5.70
N VAL A 107 3.19 -6.75 4.56
CA VAL A 107 4.65 -6.70 4.35
C VAL A 107 5.26 -5.42 4.88
N GLY A 108 4.59 -4.28 4.70
CA GLY A 108 5.14 -2.97 5.01
C GLY A 108 5.37 -2.74 6.50
N LEU A 109 4.57 -3.35 7.39
CA LEU A 109 4.76 -3.27 8.84
C LEU A 109 6.07 -3.91 9.33
N THR A 110 6.69 -4.75 8.53
CA THR A 110 7.94 -5.45 8.87
C THR A 110 9.19 -4.76 8.32
N LEU A 111 9.04 -3.72 7.50
CA LEU A 111 10.13 -3.05 6.79
C LEU A 111 10.30 -1.59 7.27
N PRO A 112 11.52 -1.02 7.21
CA PRO A 112 11.80 0.36 7.61
C PRO A 112 11.38 1.37 6.52
N LEU A 113 10.14 1.31 6.07
CA LEU A 113 9.57 2.18 5.04
C LEU A 113 9.28 3.59 5.58
N ALA A 114 9.25 4.58 4.68
CA ALA A 114 8.89 5.97 5.01
C ALA A 114 7.42 6.07 5.44
N GLY A 115 6.53 5.31 4.83
CA GLY A 115 5.10 5.30 5.14
C GLY A 115 4.35 4.22 4.36
N LEU A 116 3.12 3.93 4.79
CA LEU A 116 2.22 2.97 4.15
C LEU A 116 0.89 3.63 3.78
N THR A 117 0.33 3.29 2.62
CA THR A 117 -1.03 3.73 2.24
C THR A 117 -1.89 2.54 1.86
N SER A 118 -2.98 2.29 2.59
CA SER A 118 -3.93 1.23 2.26
C SER A 118 -5.26 1.86 1.83
N LEU A 119 -5.62 1.65 0.56
CA LEU A 119 -6.80 2.22 -0.08
C LEU A 119 -7.83 1.09 -0.27
N SER A 120 -8.98 1.19 0.38
CA SER A 120 -10.02 0.16 0.39
C SER A 120 -9.48 -1.25 0.72
N GLY A 121 -8.44 -1.32 1.55
CA GLY A 121 -7.81 -2.57 1.97
C GLY A 121 -8.35 -3.09 3.29
N TYR A 122 -7.71 -4.14 3.79
CA TYR A 122 -8.02 -4.78 5.06
C TYR A 122 -6.74 -5.30 5.71
N LEU A 123 -6.81 -5.66 6.98
CA LEU A 123 -5.67 -6.16 7.73
C LEU A 123 -5.74 -7.68 7.84
N HIS A 124 -4.65 -8.36 7.46
CA HIS A 124 -4.49 -9.78 7.76
C HIS A 124 -4.26 -10.00 9.25
N PRO A 125 -4.52 -11.22 9.77
CA PRO A 125 -4.18 -11.54 11.14
C PRO A 125 -2.70 -11.26 11.40
N ILE A 126 -2.42 -10.43 12.40
CA ILE A 126 -1.05 -10.06 12.76
C ILE A 126 -0.46 -11.18 13.61
N SER A 127 0.50 -11.92 13.06
CA SER A 127 1.34 -12.85 13.80
C SER A 127 2.61 -12.12 14.21
N GLN A 128 2.83 -11.97 15.53
CA GLN A 128 4.02 -11.42 16.20
C GLN A 128 4.86 -10.41 15.39
N LEU A 129 4.57 -9.12 15.57
CA LEU A 129 5.44 -8.06 15.08
C LEU A 129 6.58 -7.87 16.08
N THR A 130 7.82 -8.11 15.62
CA THR A 130 9.04 -7.93 16.41
C THR A 130 9.67 -6.54 16.23
N THR A 131 9.02 -5.68 15.46
CA THR A 131 9.55 -4.36 15.09
C THR A 131 9.38 -3.37 16.24
N VAL A 132 10.45 -2.63 16.55
CA VAL A 132 10.46 -1.59 17.62
C VAL A 132 9.75 -0.30 17.17
N THR A 133 9.74 -0.03 15.86
CA THR A 133 9.12 1.17 15.29
C THR A 133 8.42 0.85 13.99
N TYR A 134 7.19 1.31 13.84
CA TYR A 134 6.38 1.14 12.62
C TYR A 134 6.41 2.40 11.76
N PRO A 135 6.34 2.26 10.41
CA PRO A 135 6.07 3.38 9.53
C PRO A 135 4.70 3.99 9.83
N PRO A 136 4.50 5.31 9.63
CA PRO A 136 3.16 5.90 9.68
C PRO A 136 2.28 5.30 8.58
N ILE A 137 0.98 5.21 8.83
CA ILE A 137 0.02 4.58 7.92
C ILE A 137 -1.11 5.57 7.59
N LEU A 138 -1.46 5.66 6.31
CA LEU A 138 -2.70 6.24 5.84
C LEU A 138 -3.67 5.12 5.44
N LEU A 139 -4.86 5.12 6.03
CA LEU A 139 -5.99 4.30 5.61
C LEU A 139 -7.04 5.19 4.96
N VAL A 140 -7.45 4.84 3.74
CA VAL A 140 -8.54 5.51 3.00
C VAL A 140 -9.58 4.46 2.63
N HIS A 141 -10.86 4.73 2.93
CA HIS A 141 -11.93 3.79 2.64
C HIS A 141 -13.22 4.46 2.20
N GLY A 142 -13.99 3.75 1.36
CA GLY A 142 -15.31 4.16 0.94
C GLY A 142 -16.38 3.75 1.94
N ARG A 143 -17.28 4.69 2.31
CA ARG A 143 -18.43 4.36 3.18
C ARG A 143 -19.42 3.42 2.53
N GLN A 144 -19.46 3.40 1.19
CA GLN A 144 -20.36 2.58 0.38
C GLN A 144 -19.60 1.44 -0.30
N ASP A 145 -18.49 1.00 0.28
CA ASP A 145 -17.71 -0.14 -0.22
C ASP A 145 -18.41 -1.46 0.14
N TYR A 146 -18.98 -2.10 -0.88
CA TYR A 146 -19.66 -3.40 -0.75
C TYR A 146 -18.75 -4.60 -1.08
N VAL A 147 -17.51 -4.36 -1.47
CA VAL A 147 -16.52 -5.41 -1.75
C VAL A 147 -15.68 -5.68 -0.50
N VAL A 148 -15.08 -4.64 0.05
CA VAL A 148 -14.41 -4.67 1.36
C VAL A 148 -15.21 -3.75 2.29
N PRO A 149 -15.97 -4.31 3.24
CA PRO A 149 -16.86 -3.51 4.08
C PRO A 149 -16.07 -2.52 4.95
N LEU A 150 -16.66 -1.34 5.19
CA LEU A 150 -16.06 -0.27 5.99
C LEU A 150 -15.59 -0.76 7.37
N SER A 151 -16.30 -1.74 7.95
CA SER A 151 -15.91 -2.37 9.23
C SER A 151 -14.50 -3.00 9.20
N ALA A 152 -14.04 -3.46 8.05
CA ALA A 152 -12.68 -3.99 7.90
C ALA A 152 -11.63 -2.89 8.08
N ALA A 153 -11.86 -1.69 7.52
CA ALA A 153 -10.96 -0.55 7.69
C ALA A 153 -10.98 0.00 9.13
N ILE A 154 -12.15 0.05 9.76
CA ILE A 154 -12.30 0.44 11.17
C ILE A 154 -11.53 -0.52 12.06
N SER A 155 -11.71 -1.83 11.88
CA SER A 155 -10.98 -2.87 12.61
C SER A 155 -9.47 -2.80 12.39
N ALA A 156 -9.03 -2.56 11.15
CA ALA A 156 -7.62 -2.37 10.83
C ALA A 156 -7.03 -1.16 11.58
N ARG A 157 -7.71 -0.01 11.56
CA ARG A 157 -7.31 1.18 12.30
C ARG A 157 -7.14 0.91 13.79
N GLU A 158 -8.15 0.30 14.40
CA GLU A 158 -8.15 0.03 15.85
C GLU A 158 -7.01 -0.91 16.26
N GLN A 159 -6.79 -2.00 15.51
CA GLN A 159 -5.71 -2.93 15.78
C GLN A 159 -4.32 -2.28 15.60
N LEU A 160 -4.13 -1.50 14.53
CA LEU A 160 -2.88 -0.79 14.29
C LEU A 160 -2.57 0.26 15.37
N MET A 161 -3.59 1.00 15.81
CA MET A 161 -3.43 1.96 16.92
C MET A 161 -3.10 1.27 18.25
N GLN A 162 -3.67 0.10 18.53
CA GLN A 162 -3.33 -0.72 19.71
C GLN A 162 -1.87 -1.17 19.70
N LEU A 163 -1.28 -1.34 18.53
CA LEU A 163 0.15 -1.66 18.36
C LEU A 163 1.06 -0.42 18.46
N GLY A 164 0.49 0.77 18.68
CA GLY A 164 1.24 2.02 18.76
C GLY A 164 1.64 2.59 17.38
N VAL A 165 1.00 2.13 16.30
CA VAL A 165 1.22 2.67 14.95
C VAL A 165 0.55 4.04 14.83
N ALA A 166 1.23 5.03 14.23
CA ALA A 166 0.62 6.31 13.87
C ALA A 166 -0.27 6.10 12.64
N VAL A 167 -1.59 6.22 12.80
CA VAL A 167 -2.58 5.98 11.76
C VAL A 167 -3.34 7.27 11.45
N GLN A 168 -3.29 7.71 10.19
CA GLN A 168 -4.19 8.69 9.62
C GLN A 168 -5.32 7.94 8.90
N TYR A 169 -6.58 8.29 9.19
CA TYR A 169 -7.74 7.57 8.71
C TYR A 169 -8.75 8.50 8.04
N HIS A 170 -9.15 8.19 6.82
CA HIS A 170 -10.12 8.97 6.06
C HIS A 170 -11.19 8.08 5.43
N GLU A 171 -12.45 8.50 5.57
CA GLU A 171 -13.60 7.93 4.89
C GLU A 171 -14.12 8.88 3.84
N PHE A 172 -14.52 8.35 2.70
CA PHE A 172 -15.13 9.13 1.62
C PHE A 172 -16.48 8.55 1.20
N GLU A 173 -17.34 9.38 0.64
CA GLU A 173 -18.60 8.95 0.02
C GLU A 173 -18.31 8.31 -1.35
N MET A 174 -17.76 7.10 -1.31
CA MET A 174 -17.38 6.31 -2.48
C MET A 174 -17.57 4.81 -2.22
N GLY A 175 -17.66 4.04 -3.31
CA GLY A 175 -17.66 2.58 -3.26
C GLY A 175 -16.24 2.01 -3.20
N HIS A 176 -16.06 0.82 -3.84
CA HIS A 176 -14.76 0.15 -3.95
C HIS A 176 -13.94 0.74 -5.10
N GLU A 177 -13.45 1.94 -4.93
CA GLU A 177 -12.76 2.73 -5.96
C GLU A 177 -11.81 3.75 -5.33
N ILE A 178 -10.96 4.38 -6.16
CA ILE A 178 -10.15 5.55 -5.77
C ILE A 178 -10.72 6.75 -6.50
N ARG A 179 -11.33 7.68 -5.78
CA ARG A 179 -11.89 8.90 -6.35
C ARG A 179 -10.92 10.07 -6.32
N PRO A 180 -11.09 11.07 -7.20
CA PRO A 180 -10.26 12.28 -7.23
C PRO A 180 -10.19 13.01 -5.89
N GLU A 181 -11.24 12.96 -5.08
CA GLU A 181 -11.30 13.60 -3.76
C GLU A 181 -10.31 13.01 -2.75
N ALA A 182 -9.91 11.73 -2.92
CA ALA A 182 -8.92 11.08 -2.08
C ALA A 182 -7.48 11.43 -2.47
N ILE A 183 -7.23 11.84 -3.71
CA ILE A 183 -5.89 12.09 -4.24
C ILE A 183 -5.10 13.13 -3.44
N PRO A 184 -5.67 14.29 -3.04
CA PRO A 184 -4.94 15.27 -2.23
C PRO A 184 -4.49 14.70 -0.88
N VAL A 185 -5.31 13.88 -0.23
CA VAL A 185 -4.98 13.25 1.06
C VAL A 185 -3.82 12.28 0.89
N ILE A 186 -3.88 11.41 -0.14
CA ILE A 186 -2.82 10.44 -0.46
C ILE A 186 -1.51 11.19 -0.77
N ARG A 187 -1.57 12.20 -1.64
CA ARG A 187 -0.41 13.01 -2.03
C ARG A 187 0.25 13.70 -0.84
N ASN A 188 -0.53 14.35 0.01
CA ASN A 188 -0.01 15.06 1.19
C ASN A 188 0.66 14.10 2.17
N PHE A 189 0.04 12.95 2.44
CA PHE A 189 0.64 11.90 3.28
C PHE A 189 1.97 11.40 2.70
N VAL A 190 2.02 11.09 1.42
CA VAL A 190 3.24 10.61 0.74
C VAL A 190 4.36 11.65 0.85
N LEU A 191 4.08 12.94 0.61
CA LEU A 191 5.06 14.00 0.71
C LEU A 191 5.56 14.17 2.15
N ALA A 192 4.67 14.17 3.14
CA ALA A 192 5.03 14.26 4.56
C ALA A 192 5.91 13.08 5.00
N ALA A 193 5.55 11.85 4.59
CA ALA A 193 6.33 10.66 4.89
C ALA A 193 7.74 10.70 4.27
N LEU A 194 7.87 11.20 3.04
CA LEU A 194 9.15 11.27 2.32
C LEU A 194 10.00 12.50 2.71
N SER A 195 9.40 13.55 3.30
CA SER A 195 10.15 14.70 3.83
C SER A 195 10.84 14.38 5.16
N GLY A 196 10.51 13.25 5.79
CA GLY A 196 11.04 12.89 7.11
C GLY A 196 10.41 13.70 8.26
N GLU A 197 9.22 14.27 8.04
CA GLU A 197 8.47 14.92 9.11
C GLU A 197 8.23 13.98 10.29
N SER A 198 8.27 14.54 11.50
CA SER A 198 8.12 13.75 12.72
C SER A 198 6.80 12.96 12.71
N LYS A 199 6.81 11.71 13.19
CA LYS A 199 5.60 10.86 13.36
C LYS A 199 4.47 11.58 14.11
N LYS A 200 4.76 12.63 14.89
CA LYS A 200 3.75 13.46 15.57
C LYS A 200 2.86 14.25 14.63
N SER A 201 3.32 14.58 13.42
CA SER A 201 2.50 15.32 12.43
C SER A 201 1.38 14.46 11.82
N PHE A 202 1.44 13.14 11.98
CA PHE A 202 0.43 12.20 11.45
C PHE A 202 -0.70 11.88 12.45
N LEU A 203 -0.65 12.45 13.66
CA LEU A 203 -1.63 12.17 14.73
C LEU A 203 -2.70 13.27 14.89
N ASN A 204 -2.72 14.29 13.99
CA ASN A 204 -3.68 15.40 14.00
C ASN A 204 -4.75 15.25 12.92
#